data_fc7584d6666bc54eaf3f0c1541d54338
#
_entry.id   fc7584d6666bc54eaf3f0c1541d54338
#
_cell.length_a   1.000
_cell.length_b   1.000
_cell.length_c   1.000
_cell.angle_alpha   90.00
_cell.angle_beta   90.00
_cell.angle_gamma   90.00
#
_symmetry.space_group_name_H-M   'P 1'
#
loop_
_entity.id
_entity.type
_entity.pdbx_description
1 polymer ?
#
loop_
_entity_poly.entity_id
_entity_poly.type
_entity_poly.pdbx_seq_one_letter_code
_entity_poly.pdbx_strand_id
1 'polypeptide(L)'
;MSAAGFTLRDAEPHDLPTVVRLVRDLARYEKLEHLAVGTEEAFGRALFGTPPRAFALIAEAPGRGAAGFALWFYSFRTFQALPCLYVEDVYVEPEHRGSGLGRSIFADLARRALAEGCDRMEWSVLDWNAPAIGFYDRIGSKARDGWTQRVLARPALDALATAA
;
A
#
# COMPACT_ATOMS: atom_id res chain seq x y z
N MET A 1 -7.74 15.78 -10.08
CA MET A 1 -8.86 15.39 -10.98
C MET A 1 -8.98 13.88 -10.87
N SER A 2 -10.12 13.39 -10.40
CA SER A 2 -10.41 11.95 -10.37
C SER A 2 -10.34 11.41 -11.80
N ALA A 3 -9.77 10.21 -12.00
CA ALA A 3 -9.94 9.50 -13.27
C ALA A 3 -11.46 9.40 -13.52
N ALA A 4 -11.90 9.79 -14.72
CA ALA A 4 -13.32 9.98 -15.00
C ALA A 4 -14.13 8.74 -14.58
N GLY A 5 -14.98 8.92 -13.60
CA GLY A 5 -15.94 7.92 -13.14
C GLY A 5 -15.54 7.06 -11.94
N PHE A 6 -14.31 7.14 -11.40
CA PHE A 6 -13.93 6.41 -10.20
C PHE A 6 -14.12 7.23 -8.92
N THR A 7 -14.55 6.57 -7.85
CA THR A 7 -14.62 7.15 -6.50
C THR A 7 -13.53 6.53 -5.62
N LEU A 8 -12.81 7.37 -4.88
CA LEU A 8 -11.86 6.94 -3.86
C LEU A 8 -12.47 7.24 -2.49
N ARG A 9 -12.52 6.25 -1.62
CA ARG A 9 -13.00 6.38 -0.25
C ARG A 9 -12.16 5.55 0.72
N ASP A 10 -12.17 5.91 1.98
CA ASP A 10 -11.57 5.08 3.01
C ASP A 10 -12.28 3.72 3.08
N ALA A 11 -11.50 2.67 3.37
CA ALA A 11 -12.08 1.37 3.63
C ALA A 11 -12.83 1.38 4.96
N GLU A 12 -13.95 0.68 5.02
CA GLU A 12 -14.77 0.47 6.18
C GLU A 12 -14.76 -1.01 6.60
N PRO A 13 -15.19 -1.37 7.83
CA PRO A 13 -15.15 -2.76 8.29
C PRO A 13 -15.86 -3.77 7.36
N HIS A 14 -16.89 -3.35 6.65
CA HIS A 14 -17.60 -4.20 5.70
C HIS A 14 -16.82 -4.48 4.40
N ASP A 15 -15.74 -3.72 4.14
CA ASP A 15 -14.86 -3.92 2.98
C ASP A 15 -13.80 -5.01 3.21
N LEU A 16 -13.67 -5.56 4.41
CA LEU A 16 -12.65 -6.57 4.72
C LEU A 16 -12.57 -7.71 3.68
N PRO A 17 -13.68 -8.33 3.26
CA PRO A 17 -13.62 -9.36 2.22
C PRO A 17 -13.04 -8.84 0.91
N THR A 18 -13.36 -7.60 0.54
CA THR A 18 -12.85 -6.94 -0.67
C THR A 18 -11.36 -6.65 -0.55
N VAL A 19 -10.91 -6.10 0.57
CA VAL A 19 -9.48 -5.85 0.83
C VAL A 19 -8.68 -7.14 0.73
N VAL A 20 -9.11 -8.20 1.41
CA VAL A 20 -8.42 -9.50 1.39
C VAL A 20 -8.38 -10.09 -0.02
N ARG A 21 -9.46 -9.96 -0.79
CA ARG A 21 -9.48 -10.38 -2.21
C ARG A 21 -8.44 -9.62 -3.02
N LEU A 22 -8.43 -8.28 -2.93
CA LEU A 22 -7.51 -7.44 -3.71
C LEU A 22 -6.04 -7.66 -3.33
N VAL A 23 -5.75 -7.91 -2.04
CA VAL A 23 -4.40 -8.32 -1.58
C VAL A 23 -3.99 -9.65 -2.21
N ARG A 24 -4.89 -10.63 -2.26
CA ARG A 24 -4.61 -11.92 -2.93
C ARG A 24 -4.43 -11.78 -4.43
N ASP A 25 -5.18 -10.89 -5.07
CA ASP A 25 -5.04 -10.60 -6.50
C ASP A 25 -3.70 -9.90 -6.80
N LEU A 26 -3.26 -8.98 -5.94
CA LEU A 26 -1.92 -8.40 -5.99
C LEU A 26 -0.84 -9.49 -5.82
N ALA A 27 -0.95 -10.32 -4.79
CA ALA A 27 0.01 -11.42 -4.54
C ALA A 27 0.10 -12.37 -5.74
N ARG A 28 -1.02 -12.66 -6.41
CA ARG A 28 -1.03 -13.46 -7.66
C ARG A 28 -0.31 -12.74 -8.79
N TYR A 29 -0.54 -11.44 -8.95
CA TYR A 29 0.16 -10.63 -9.93
C TYR A 29 1.68 -10.64 -9.69
N GLU A 30 2.09 -10.56 -8.44
CA GLU A 30 3.49 -10.57 -8.01
C GLU A 30 4.12 -11.97 -7.91
N LYS A 31 3.34 -13.04 -8.10
CA LYS A 31 3.75 -14.46 -7.95
C LYS A 31 4.20 -14.82 -6.53
N LEU A 32 3.56 -14.17 -5.56
CA LEU A 32 3.84 -14.29 -4.12
C LEU A 32 2.63 -14.83 -3.33
N GLU A 33 1.72 -15.61 -3.98
CA GLU A 33 0.50 -16.11 -3.34
C GLU A 33 0.77 -16.90 -2.06
N HIS A 34 1.90 -17.60 -2.01
CA HIS A 34 2.33 -18.37 -0.85
C HIS A 34 2.59 -17.50 0.40
N LEU A 35 2.79 -16.19 0.23
CA LEU A 35 2.94 -15.22 1.32
C LEU A 35 1.62 -14.58 1.74
N ALA A 36 0.57 -14.65 0.93
CA ALA A 36 -0.73 -14.02 1.19
C ALA A 36 -1.60 -14.84 2.16
N VAL A 37 -1.08 -15.08 3.36
CA VAL A 37 -1.72 -15.88 4.41
C VAL A 37 -2.57 -15.06 5.39
N GLY A 38 -2.65 -13.74 5.21
CA GLY A 38 -3.42 -12.83 6.05
C GLY A 38 -4.92 -13.17 6.03
N THR A 39 -5.54 -13.17 7.21
CA THR A 39 -6.98 -13.41 7.39
C THR A 39 -7.77 -12.11 7.51
N GLU A 40 -9.06 -12.13 7.21
CA GLU A 40 -9.95 -10.97 7.42
C GLU A 40 -9.88 -10.44 8.85
N GLU A 41 -9.82 -11.33 9.84
CA GLU A 41 -9.69 -10.96 11.25
C GLU A 41 -8.37 -10.21 11.52
N ALA A 42 -7.26 -10.67 10.94
CA ALA A 42 -5.96 -10.00 11.09
C ALA A 42 -5.97 -8.61 10.43
N PHE A 43 -6.53 -8.48 9.24
CA PHE A 43 -6.72 -7.19 8.57
C PHE A 43 -7.67 -6.29 9.36
N GLY A 44 -8.77 -6.84 9.90
CA GLY A 44 -9.71 -6.09 10.75
C GLY A 44 -9.02 -5.47 11.97
N ARG A 45 -8.18 -6.24 12.67
CA ARG A 45 -7.40 -5.71 13.79
C ARG A 45 -6.39 -4.63 13.35
N ALA A 46 -5.75 -4.80 12.19
CA ALA A 46 -4.75 -3.86 11.71
C ALA A 46 -5.36 -2.53 11.23
N LEU A 47 -6.47 -2.59 10.50
CA LEU A 47 -7.09 -1.43 9.87
C LEU A 47 -8.09 -0.70 10.79
N PHE A 48 -8.81 -1.43 11.64
CA PHE A 48 -9.91 -0.90 12.44
C PHE A 48 -9.72 -1.08 13.95
N GLY A 49 -8.56 -1.56 14.38
CA GLY A 49 -8.17 -1.62 15.79
C GLY A 49 -7.92 -0.22 16.37
N THR A 50 -7.79 -0.12 17.69
CA THR A 50 -7.55 1.15 18.39
C THR A 50 -6.22 1.08 19.14
N PRO A 51 -5.18 1.82 18.70
CA PRO A 51 -5.10 2.58 17.44
C PRO A 51 -4.92 1.66 16.22
N PRO A 52 -5.32 2.08 15.01
CA PRO A 52 -5.05 1.34 13.79
C PRO A 52 -3.54 1.29 13.52
N ARG A 53 -3.08 0.22 12.87
CA ARG A 53 -1.67 0.05 12.49
C ARG A 53 -1.40 0.37 11.03
N ALA A 54 -2.44 0.33 10.22
CA ALA A 54 -2.42 0.66 8.81
C ALA A 54 -3.77 1.25 8.39
N PHE A 55 -3.79 1.84 7.23
CA PHE A 55 -4.95 2.47 6.61
C PHE A 55 -5.17 1.90 5.23
N ALA A 56 -6.39 1.88 4.77
CA ALA A 56 -6.71 1.45 3.41
C ALA A 56 -7.75 2.35 2.77
N LEU A 57 -7.68 2.49 1.45
CA LEU A 57 -8.74 3.05 0.62
C LEU A 57 -9.18 2.05 -0.43
N ILE A 58 -10.43 2.16 -0.83
CA ILE A 58 -11.02 1.44 -1.96
C ILE A 58 -11.26 2.42 -3.10
N ALA A 59 -10.86 2.00 -4.30
CA ALA A 59 -11.23 2.67 -5.53
C ALA A 59 -12.41 1.93 -6.17
N GLU A 60 -13.52 2.61 -6.37
CA GLU A 60 -14.75 2.04 -6.92
C GLU A 60 -14.98 2.49 -8.36
N ALA A 61 -15.31 1.55 -9.22
CA ALA A 61 -15.80 1.83 -10.57
C ALA A 61 -17.31 2.02 -10.55
N PRO A 62 -17.89 2.95 -11.35
CA PRO A 62 -19.33 3.18 -11.39
C PRO A 62 -20.12 1.90 -11.71
N GLY A 63 -20.96 1.46 -10.77
CA GLY A 63 -21.81 0.28 -10.92
C GLY A 63 -21.08 -1.07 -11.05
N ARG A 64 -19.76 -1.13 -10.81
CA ARG A 64 -18.94 -2.34 -10.96
C ARG A 64 -18.21 -2.78 -9.69
N GLY A 65 -18.35 -2.03 -8.59
CA GLY A 65 -17.66 -2.34 -7.33
C GLY A 65 -16.19 -1.91 -7.30
N ALA A 66 -15.39 -2.59 -6.49
CA ALA A 66 -13.99 -2.25 -6.29
C ALA A 66 -13.15 -2.48 -7.55
N ALA A 67 -12.46 -1.45 -7.99
CA ALA A 67 -11.55 -1.42 -9.14
C ALA A 67 -10.07 -1.43 -8.72
N GLY A 68 -9.79 -1.24 -7.42
CA GLY A 68 -8.46 -1.23 -6.88
C GLY A 68 -8.47 -0.80 -5.41
N PHE A 69 -7.29 -0.80 -4.81
CA PHE A 69 -7.10 -0.36 -3.43
C PHE A 69 -5.70 0.21 -3.22
N ALA A 70 -5.51 0.89 -2.10
CA ALA A 70 -4.21 1.15 -1.53
C ALA A 70 -4.21 0.86 -0.04
N LEU A 71 -3.07 0.43 0.48
CA LEU A 71 -2.79 0.23 1.90
C LEU A 71 -1.51 0.98 2.26
N TRP A 72 -1.53 1.71 3.38
CA TRP A 72 -0.39 2.49 3.84
C TRP A 72 -0.34 2.58 5.36
N PHE A 73 0.81 3.01 5.86
CA PHE A 73 1.02 3.38 7.26
C PHE A 73 1.98 4.57 7.35
N TYR A 74 2.13 5.15 8.53
CA TYR A 74 3.09 6.23 8.76
C TYR A 74 4.33 5.70 9.46
N SER A 75 5.49 5.89 8.84
CA SER A 75 6.81 5.69 9.43
C SER A 75 7.34 7.03 9.97
N PHE A 76 8.44 6.99 10.73
CA PHE A 76 9.05 8.18 11.31
C PHE A 76 10.49 8.36 10.84
N ARG A 77 10.81 9.55 10.39
CA ARG A 77 12.13 9.93 9.91
C ARG A 77 12.87 10.71 10.99
N THR A 78 13.81 10.06 11.67
CA THR A 78 14.46 10.60 12.85
C THR A 78 15.26 11.89 12.60
N PHE A 79 15.99 11.97 11.48
CA PHE A 79 16.83 13.14 11.18
C PHE A 79 16.03 14.42 10.91
N GLN A 80 14.83 14.31 10.41
CA GLN A 80 13.94 15.43 10.14
C GLN A 80 12.87 15.61 11.22
N ALA A 81 12.70 14.60 12.09
CA ALA A 81 11.60 14.50 13.05
C ALA A 81 10.23 14.66 12.39
N LEU A 82 10.05 14.06 11.22
CA LEU A 82 8.83 14.14 10.42
C LEU A 82 8.23 12.76 10.18
N PRO A 83 6.90 12.66 10.06
CA PRO A 83 6.26 11.46 9.55
C PRO A 83 6.59 11.27 8.06
N CYS A 84 6.47 10.05 7.60
CA CYS A 84 6.56 9.68 6.20
C CYS A 84 5.42 8.70 5.89
N LEU A 85 4.63 8.96 4.85
CA LEU A 85 3.64 8.00 4.41
C LEU A 85 4.33 6.88 3.63
N TYR A 86 4.32 5.67 4.21
CA TYR A 86 4.80 4.47 3.53
C TYR A 86 3.64 3.74 2.87
N VAL A 87 3.67 3.65 1.56
CA VAL A 87 2.69 2.90 0.78
C VAL A 87 3.12 1.44 0.77
N GLU A 88 2.35 0.59 1.44
CA GLU A 88 2.61 -0.85 1.47
C GLU A 88 2.18 -1.49 0.16
N ASP A 89 0.93 -1.25 -0.23
CA ASP A 89 0.34 -1.83 -1.43
C ASP A 89 -0.46 -0.80 -2.23
N VAL A 90 -0.38 -0.90 -3.56
CA VAL A 90 -1.34 -0.32 -4.50
C VAL A 90 -1.63 -1.34 -5.59
N TYR A 91 -2.90 -1.65 -5.77
CA TYR A 91 -3.35 -2.54 -6.84
C TYR A 91 -4.51 -1.93 -7.61
N VAL A 92 -4.45 -2.05 -8.91
CA VAL A 92 -5.53 -1.71 -9.84
C VAL A 92 -5.86 -2.95 -10.63
N GLU A 93 -7.13 -3.34 -10.63
CA GLU A 93 -7.60 -4.50 -11.39
C GLU A 93 -7.25 -4.35 -12.88
N PRO A 94 -6.89 -5.44 -13.56
CA PRO A 94 -6.36 -5.41 -14.93
C PRO A 94 -7.21 -4.61 -15.92
N GLU A 95 -8.54 -4.77 -15.84
CA GLU A 95 -9.50 -4.09 -16.71
C GLU A 95 -9.57 -2.56 -16.49
N HIS A 96 -9.06 -2.06 -15.37
CA HIS A 96 -9.04 -0.65 -15.03
C HIS A 96 -7.65 -0.01 -15.18
N ARG A 97 -6.66 -0.79 -15.60
CA ARG A 97 -5.31 -0.26 -15.87
C ARG A 97 -5.32 0.66 -17.11
N GLY A 98 -4.42 1.62 -17.12
CA GLY A 98 -4.36 2.62 -18.20
C GLY A 98 -5.44 3.70 -18.14
N SER A 99 -6.43 3.60 -17.24
CA SER A 99 -7.51 4.58 -17.07
C SER A 99 -7.11 5.85 -16.30
N GLY A 100 -5.89 5.90 -15.75
CA GLY A 100 -5.46 6.97 -14.84
C GLY A 100 -5.77 6.70 -13.36
N LEU A 101 -6.44 5.58 -13.02
CA LEU A 101 -6.83 5.27 -11.64
C LEU A 101 -5.62 5.20 -10.69
N GLY A 102 -4.53 4.54 -11.08
CA GLY A 102 -3.31 4.49 -10.28
C GLY A 102 -2.78 5.90 -9.94
N ARG A 103 -2.80 6.82 -10.91
CA ARG A 103 -2.41 8.22 -10.69
C ARG A 103 -3.35 8.93 -9.70
N SER A 104 -4.65 8.67 -9.79
CA SER A 104 -5.64 9.23 -8.86
C SER A 104 -5.43 8.71 -7.43
N ILE A 105 -5.13 7.42 -7.25
CA ILE A 105 -4.78 6.82 -5.95
C ILE A 105 -3.53 7.51 -5.38
N PHE A 106 -2.44 7.60 -6.14
CA PHE A 106 -1.21 8.27 -5.66
C PHE A 106 -1.42 9.76 -5.37
N ALA A 107 -2.26 10.45 -6.12
CA ALA A 107 -2.62 11.84 -5.83
C ALA A 107 -3.43 11.99 -4.54
N ASP A 108 -4.27 11.02 -4.21
CA ASP A 108 -5.00 10.98 -2.94
C ASP A 108 -4.05 10.74 -1.77
N LEU A 109 -3.17 9.74 -1.88
CA LEU A 109 -2.15 9.45 -0.88
C LEU A 109 -1.21 10.64 -0.64
N ALA A 110 -0.83 11.36 -1.71
CA ALA A 110 -0.01 12.57 -1.59
C ALA A 110 -0.72 13.68 -0.81
N ARG A 111 -2.04 13.89 -1.04
CA ARG A 111 -2.83 14.86 -0.25
C ARG A 111 -2.89 14.47 1.22
N ARG A 112 -3.07 13.17 1.52
CA ARG A 112 -3.06 12.65 2.90
C ARG A 112 -1.69 12.85 3.55
N ALA A 113 -0.61 12.52 2.86
CA ALA A 113 0.75 12.72 3.34
C ALA A 113 1.00 14.19 3.71
N LEU A 114 0.64 15.13 2.85
CA LEU A 114 0.78 16.56 3.11
C LEU A 114 -0.08 17.03 4.29
N ALA A 115 -1.30 16.53 4.43
CA ALA A 115 -2.20 16.86 5.53
C ALA A 115 -1.64 16.39 6.89
N GLU A 116 -0.91 15.27 6.93
CA GLU A 116 -0.24 14.73 8.13
C GLU A 116 1.17 15.31 8.35
N GLY A 117 1.58 16.29 7.53
CA GLY A 117 2.90 16.93 7.67
C GLY A 117 4.06 16.10 7.14
N CYS A 118 3.80 15.09 6.34
CA CYS A 118 4.86 14.33 5.67
C CYS A 118 5.53 15.20 4.61
N ASP A 119 6.86 15.10 4.50
CA ASP A 119 7.61 15.74 3.43
C ASP A 119 7.83 14.83 2.22
N ARG A 120 7.47 13.54 2.34
CA ARG A 120 7.57 12.54 1.28
C ARG A 120 6.69 11.33 1.50
N MET A 121 6.55 10.56 0.44
CA MET A 121 6.03 9.20 0.44
C MET A 121 7.15 8.22 0.07
N GLU A 122 7.12 7.01 0.60
CA GLU A 122 8.05 5.93 0.28
C GLU A 122 7.27 4.66 -0.04
N TRP A 123 7.82 3.82 -0.91
CA TRP A 123 7.33 2.47 -1.21
C TRP A 123 8.44 1.61 -1.76
N SER A 124 8.21 0.31 -1.82
CA SER A 124 9.07 -0.65 -2.51
C SER A 124 8.39 -1.15 -3.78
N VAL A 125 9.18 -1.62 -4.73
CA VAL A 125 8.70 -2.26 -5.96
C VAL A 125 9.63 -3.41 -6.30
N LEU A 126 9.07 -4.52 -6.80
CA LEU A 126 9.86 -5.64 -7.26
C LEU A 126 10.68 -5.26 -8.50
N ASP A 127 11.95 -5.59 -8.53
CA ASP A 127 12.89 -5.17 -9.59
C ASP A 127 12.44 -5.56 -10.98
N TRP A 128 11.69 -6.65 -11.12
CA TRP A 128 11.15 -7.11 -12.40
C TRP A 128 9.90 -6.36 -12.85
N ASN A 129 9.26 -5.56 -11.97
CA ASN A 129 7.97 -4.92 -12.26
C ASN A 129 8.15 -3.62 -13.07
N ALA A 130 8.72 -3.76 -14.27
CA ALA A 130 8.97 -2.64 -15.17
C ALA A 130 7.74 -1.76 -15.46
N PRO A 131 6.50 -2.31 -15.60
CA PRO A 131 5.32 -1.47 -15.76
C PRO A 131 5.06 -0.51 -14.58
N ALA A 132 5.23 -1.01 -13.34
CA ALA A 132 5.06 -0.18 -12.14
C ALA A 132 6.21 0.84 -12.00
N ILE A 133 7.46 0.42 -12.23
CA ILE A 133 8.63 1.30 -12.22
C ILE A 133 8.43 2.46 -13.19
N GLY A 134 8.06 2.16 -14.44
CA GLY A 134 7.79 3.20 -15.43
C GLY A 134 6.62 4.13 -15.08
N PHE A 135 5.62 3.63 -14.34
CA PHE A 135 4.56 4.49 -13.80
C PHE A 135 5.12 5.41 -12.70
N TYR A 136 5.93 4.89 -11.78
CA TYR A 136 6.54 5.67 -10.70
C TYR A 136 7.49 6.75 -11.21
N ASP A 137 8.27 6.46 -12.25
CA ASP A 137 9.11 7.47 -12.92
C ASP A 137 8.27 8.62 -13.49
N ARG A 138 7.14 8.30 -14.12
CA ARG A 138 6.23 9.33 -14.69
C ARG A 138 5.56 10.21 -13.66
N ILE A 139 5.39 9.75 -12.42
CA ILE A 139 4.88 10.59 -11.32
C ILE A 139 6.00 11.33 -10.58
N GLY A 140 7.25 11.16 -11.00
CA GLY A 140 8.41 11.91 -10.50
C GLY A 140 9.16 11.24 -9.35
N SER A 141 8.88 9.97 -9.06
CA SER A 141 9.64 9.24 -8.03
C SER A 141 11.04 8.87 -8.54
N LYS A 142 11.94 8.59 -7.62
CA LYS A 142 13.30 8.12 -7.89
C LYS A 142 13.65 6.97 -6.98
N ALA A 143 14.44 6.02 -7.49
CA ALA A 143 15.02 4.98 -6.66
C ALA A 143 15.89 5.58 -5.56
N ARG A 144 15.96 4.90 -4.42
CA ARG A 144 16.79 5.31 -3.29
C ARG A 144 18.04 4.44 -3.25
N ASP A 145 19.14 4.99 -3.77
CA ASP A 145 20.42 4.31 -3.76
C ASP A 145 21.14 4.38 -2.41
N GLY A 146 22.10 3.46 -2.20
CA GLY A 146 22.96 3.45 -1.02
C GLY A 146 22.35 2.85 0.26
N TRP A 147 21.16 2.23 0.16
CA TRP A 147 20.51 1.57 1.29
C TRP A 147 20.22 0.10 0.96
N THR A 148 20.55 -0.78 1.90
CA THR A 148 20.20 -2.21 1.82
C THR A 148 19.15 -2.52 2.87
N GLN A 149 18.00 -3.01 2.45
CA GLN A 149 16.98 -3.50 3.36
C GLN A 149 17.46 -4.77 4.06
N ARG A 150 17.30 -4.84 5.38
CA ARG A 150 17.63 -6.00 6.20
C ARG A 150 16.37 -6.56 6.83
N VAL A 151 16.24 -7.88 6.83
CA VAL A 151 15.11 -8.61 7.41
C VAL A 151 15.63 -9.59 8.44
N LEU A 152 15.03 -9.58 9.63
CA LEU A 152 15.21 -10.59 10.65
C LEU A 152 13.88 -11.29 10.89
N ALA A 153 13.71 -12.44 10.28
CA ALA A 153 12.50 -13.25 10.38
C ALA A 153 12.63 -14.32 11.47
N ARG A 154 11.50 -14.93 11.87
CA ARG A 154 11.52 -16.13 12.71
C ARG A 154 12.21 -17.29 11.97
N PRO A 155 12.99 -18.17 12.67
CA PRO A 155 13.19 -18.24 14.13
C PRO A 155 14.30 -17.32 14.68
N ALA A 156 15.06 -16.59 13.83
CA ALA A 156 16.15 -15.75 14.28
C ALA A 156 15.69 -14.60 15.21
N LEU A 157 14.49 -14.06 14.95
CA LEU A 157 13.88 -13.05 15.81
C LEU A 157 13.63 -13.59 17.22
N ASP A 158 13.11 -14.82 17.34
CA ASP A 158 12.82 -15.46 18.62
C ASP A 158 14.14 -15.75 19.37
N ALA A 159 15.15 -16.24 18.67
CA ALA A 159 16.46 -16.50 19.27
C ALA A 159 17.10 -15.22 19.82
N LEU A 160 17.04 -14.11 19.07
CA LEU A 160 17.57 -12.84 19.54
C LEU A 160 16.81 -12.30 20.76
N ALA A 161 15.50 -12.44 20.81
CA ALA A 161 14.67 -11.97 21.92
C ALA A 161 14.93 -12.75 23.24
N THR A 162 15.46 -13.96 23.15
CA THR A 162 15.77 -14.82 24.31
C THR A 162 17.26 -14.82 24.68
N ALA A 163 18.12 -14.15 23.94
CA ALA A 163 19.58 -14.10 24.15
C ALA A 163 20.03 -13.03 25.16
N ALA A 164 19.14 -12.43 25.95
CA ALA A 164 19.42 -11.40 26.95
C ALA A 164 19.56 -11.97 28.36
#